data_ff9a0c63d7c2feff0a51bf70762e0f25
#
_entry.id   ff9a0c63d7c2feff0a51bf70762e0f25
#
_cell.length_a   1.000
_cell.length_b   1.000
_cell.length_c   1.000
_cell.angle_alpha   90.00
_cell.angle_beta   90.00
_cell.angle_gamma   90.00
#
_symmetry.space_group_name_H-M   'P 1'
#
loop_
_entity.id
_entity.type
_entity.pdbx_description
1 polymer ?
#
loop_
_entity_poly.entity_id
_entity_poly.type
_entity_poly.pdbx_seq_one_letter_code
_entity_poly.pdbx_strand_id
1 'polypeptide(L)'
;MLERAPDLVKIDVSGLVFRGCFKAAFKRRSPVVDPILNIPKIVEKSKGEAGIAIYPLTTGPVLLSLNANVATITLDRPDNGNRIDEEMAAALGEACRLVSEDDGLRLVVLTGNGNVFSIEGGSTAPGRSGAPVSALAIPVLVVLNGDATGPGLELALAGDLRICVPSAHFGFPGLANGVLPQDGGTQRLPRLVGPSWARDMLLTGRMVDAKEALSIGLVNRVAEQTGQLAAVLAELTAQIVGGSPLGARYAKEAVGKGMDLSLDQGLELEADLNVILQSTSDRAEGINSFLEKRGPKFTGS
;
A
#
# COMPACT_ATOMS: atom_id res chain seq x y z
N MET A 1 -11.90 -32.11 -46.25
CA MET A 1 -11.32 -32.91 -45.17
C MET A 1 -11.27 -32.00 -43.96
N LEU A 2 -12.19 -32.16 -43.06
CA LEU A 2 -12.31 -31.38 -41.81
C LEU A 2 -11.69 -32.25 -40.72
N GLU A 3 -10.55 -31.83 -40.18
CA GLU A 3 -9.95 -32.45 -39.00
C GLU A 3 -10.56 -31.83 -37.71
N ARG A 4 -10.97 -32.74 -36.85
CA ARG A 4 -11.65 -32.49 -35.60
C ARG A 4 -10.64 -31.97 -34.55
N ALA A 5 -11.02 -30.93 -33.79
CA ALA A 5 -10.38 -30.53 -32.57
C ALA A 5 -10.53 -31.59 -31.46
N PRO A 6 -9.53 -31.84 -30.61
CA PRO A 6 -9.66 -32.80 -29.51
C PRO A 6 -10.46 -32.24 -28.34
N ASP A 7 -11.20 -33.14 -27.71
CA ASP A 7 -12.10 -32.94 -26.59
C ASP A 7 -11.42 -32.29 -25.35
N LEU A 8 -12.06 -31.27 -24.83
CA LEU A 8 -11.75 -30.69 -23.51
C LEU A 8 -12.13 -31.71 -22.42
N VAL A 9 -11.14 -32.28 -21.77
CA VAL A 9 -11.32 -33.13 -20.58
C VAL A 9 -11.74 -32.20 -19.41
N LYS A 10 -13.00 -32.33 -18.99
CA LYS A 10 -13.47 -31.77 -17.73
C LYS A 10 -12.86 -32.56 -16.58
N ILE A 11 -11.94 -31.95 -15.84
CA ILE A 11 -11.40 -32.52 -14.60
C ILE A 11 -12.38 -32.19 -13.47
N ASP A 12 -13.06 -33.21 -12.98
CA ASP A 12 -13.90 -33.15 -11.79
C ASP A 12 -13.00 -33.19 -10.55
N VAL A 13 -12.92 -32.05 -9.82
CA VAL A 13 -12.10 -31.92 -8.60
C VAL A 13 -12.86 -32.21 -7.30
N SER A 14 -14.05 -32.81 -7.34
CA SER A 14 -14.86 -33.11 -6.14
C SER A 14 -14.38 -34.28 -5.29
N GLY A 15 -13.27 -34.97 -5.68
CA GLY A 15 -12.85 -36.22 -5.06
C GLY A 15 -11.41 -36.30 -4.51
N LEU A 16 -10.61 -35.24 -4.48
CA LEU A 16 -9.21 -35.29 -4.00
C LEU A 16 -9.11 -35.06 -2.48
N VAL A 17 -9.31 -36.14 -1.74
CA VAL A 17 -8.97 -36.23 -0.31
C VAL A 17 -7.45 -36.43 -0.19
N PHE A 18 -6.68 -35.39 0.11
CA PHE A 18 -5.30 -35.51 0.53
C PHE A 18 -5.23 -36.08 1.97
N ARG A 19 -5.13 -37.40 2.10
CA ARG A 19 -4.68 -38.07 3.33
C ARG A 19 -3.20 -38.34 3.22
N GLY A 20 -2.43 -37.76 4.13
CA GLY A 20 -1.11 -38.25 4.47
C GLY A 20 0.02 -37.21 4.42
N CYS A 21 0.67 -37.05 5.57
CA CYS A 21 1.95 -36.37 5.84
C CYS A 21 1.94 -34.85 5.98
N PHE A 22 1.34 -34.33 7.04
CA PHE A 22 1.88 -33.15 7.75
C PHE A 22 1.50 -33.23 9.24
N LYS A 23 2.13 -34.15 9.95
CA LYS A 23 2.20 -34.15 11.42
C LYS A 23 3.68 -34.01 11.80
N ALA A 24 4.19 -32.79 11.80
CA ALA A 24 5.34 -32.41 12.64
C ALA A 24 5.47 -30.88 12.67
N ALA A 25 5.53 -30.31 13.87
CA ALA A 25 6.02 -28.99 14.21
C ALA A 25 5.11 -27.76 13.95
N PHE A 26 3.88 -27.75 14.48
CA PHE A 26 3.25 -26.48 14.84
C PHE A 26 3.14 -26.37 16.36
N LYS A 27 4.20 -25.86 17.00
CA LYS A 27 4.08 -25.30 18.34
C LYS A 27 3.13 -24.11 18.26
N ARG A 28 2.03 -24.14 19.02
CA ARG A 28 1.10 -23.03 19.21
C ARG A 28 1.89 -21.78 19.59
N ARG A 29 2.05 -20.83 18.67
CA ARG A 29 2.48 -19.47 18.98
C ARG A 29 1.21 -18.67 19.27
N SER A 30 1.15 -18.04 20.43
CA SER A 30 0.13 -17.03 20.74
C SER A 30 0.17 -15.94 19.65
N PRO A 31 -0.99 -15.34 19.27
CA PRO A 31 -0.99 -14.25 18.30
C PRO A 31 -0.12 -13.12 18.84
N VAL A 32 0.97 -12.83 18.14
CA VAL A 32 1.81 -11.67 18.43
C VAL A 32 1.16 -10.49 17.75
N VAL A 33 0.64 -9.56 18.54
CA VAL A 33 0.10 -8.27 18.05
C VAL A 33 1.29 -7.36 17.81
N ASP A 34 1.28 -6.60 16.70
CA ASP A 34 2.25 -5.54 16.46
C ASP A 34 2.06 -4.47 17.55
N PRO A 35 3.07 -4.19 18.40
CA PRO A 35 2.93 -3.26 19.51
C PRO A 35 2.68 -1.81 19.07
N ILE A 36 2.99 -1.46 17.83
CA ILE A 36 2.85 -0.11 17.30
C ILE A 36 1.50 0.08 16.60
N LEU A 37 1.05 -0.89 15.82
CA LEU A 37 -0.15 -0.77 15.00
C LEU A 37 -1.35 -1.54 15.54
N ASN A 38 -1.17 -2.36 16.59
CA ASN A 38 -2.20 -3.24 17.15
C ASN A 38 -2.89 -4.14 16.08
N ILE A 39 -2.15 -4.50 15.03
CA ILE A 39 -2.62 -5.38 13.97
C ILE A 39 -2.38 -6.83 14.41
N PRO A 40 -3.41 -7.70 14.45
CA PRO A 40 -3.23 -9.08 14.85
C PRO A 40 -2.36 -9.84 13.84
N LYS A 41 -1.28 -10.42 14.31
CA LYS A 41 -0.27 -11.11 13.49
C LYS A 41 -0.67 -12.46 12.93
N ILE A 42 -1.72 -13.11 13.32
CA ILE A 42 -2.29 -14.33 12.71
C ILE A 42 -3.59 -14.67 13.46
N VAL A 43 -4.69 -14.80 12.78
CA VAL A 43 -5.91 -15.43 13.31
C VAL A 43 -6.34 -16.54 12.36
N GLU A 44 -6.30 -17.79 12.83
CA GLU A 44 -7.00 -18.90 12.17
C GLU A 44 -8.51 -18.64 12.18
N LYS A 45 -9.17 -18.89 11.06
CA LYS A 45 -10.64 -18.79 10.93
C LYS A 45 -11.34 -19.50 12.07
N SER A 46 -11.99 -18.78 12.96
CA SER A 46 -13.10 -19.29 13.74
C SER A 46 -14.40 -19.08 12.94
N LYS A 47 -15.16 -20.14 12.74
CA LYS A 47 -16.47 -20.09 12.08
C LYS A 47 -17.42 -19.24 12.92
N GLY A 48 -17.82 -18.05 12.43
CA GLY A 48 -18.98 -17.35 12.97
C GLY A 48 -18.89 -15.86 13.23
N GLU A 49 -17.74 -15.21 13.07
CA GLU A 49 -17.63 -13.74 13.17
C GLU A 49 -17.16 -13.17 11.86
N ALA A 50 -17.51 -11.89 11.55
CA ALA A 50 -17.05 -11.19 10.34
C ALA A 50 -15.51 -11.20 10.35
N GLY A 51 -14.91 -12.25 9.80
CA GLY A 51 -13.54 -12.65 10.05
C GLY A 51 -12.59 -11.84 9.18
N ILE A 52 -11.52 -11.37 9.81
CA ILE A 52 -10.31 -10.96 9.12
C ILE A 52 -9.80 -12.17 8.34
N ALA A 53 -9.92 -12.16 7.02
CA ALA A 53 -9.29 -13.16 6.19
C ALA A 53 -7.81 -12.78 6.06
N ILE A 54 -6.95 -13.41 6.85
CA ILE A 54 -5.51 -13.32 6.64
C ILE A 54 -5.19 -14.37 5.60
N TYR A 55 -4.83 -13.92 4.40
CA TYR A 55 -4.19 -14.78 3.42
C TYR A 55 -2.68 -14.65 3.69
N PRO A 56 -2.03 -15.63 4.35
CA PRO A 56 -0.59 -15.67 4.28
C PRO A 56 -0.27 -15.89 2.81
N LEU A 57 0.21 -14.87 2.11
CA LEU A 57 1.03 -15.09 0.94
C LEU A 57 2.19 -15.92 1.48
N THR A 58 2.08 -17.20 1.24
CA THR A 58 2.87 -18.30 1.74
C THR A 58 4.34 -17.93 1.79
N THR A 59 4.94 -18.00 2.98
CA THR A 59 6.40 -18.12 3.21
C THR A 59 7.32 -17.07 2.56
N GLY A 60 6.83 -15.88 2.26
CA GLY A 60 7.62 -14.80 1.66
C GLY A 60 7.85 -13.62 2.62
N PRO A 61 8.65 -12.65 2.20
CA PRO A 61 9.00 -11.48 3.01
C PRO A 61 7.87 -10.44 3.10
N VAL A 62 6.70 -10.71 2.54
CA VAL A 62 5.53 -9.81 2.55
C VAL A 62 4.31 -10.56 3.07
N LEU A 63 3.59 -9.95 3.99
CA LEU A 63 2.30 -10.44 4.47
C LEU A 63 1.17 -9.59 3.88
N LEU A 64 0.14 -10.24 3.38
CA LEU A 64 -1.10 -9.59 2.95
C LEU A 64 -2.23 -10.01 3.89
N SER A 65 -2.92 -9.05 4.48
CA SER A 65 -4.13 -9.30 5.27
C SER A 65 -5.29 -8.44 4.76
N LEU A 66 -6.49 -9.00 4.77
CA LEU A 66 -7.70 -8.32 4.35
C LEU A 66 -8.64 -8.15 5.54
N ASN A 67 -9.12 -6.94 5.77
CA ASN A 67 -10.11 -6.63 6.78
C ASN A 67 -11.20 -5.75 6.17
N ALA A 68 -12.39 -6.30 5.97
CA ALA A 68 -13.47 -5.66 5.23
C ALA A 68 -12.98 -5.11 3.88
N ASN A 69 -12.96 -3.79 3.70
CA ASN A 69 -12.57 -3.13 2.46
C ASN A 69 -11.10 -2.63 2.45
N VAL A 70 -10.29 -3.07 3.41
CA VAL A 70 -8.89 -2.63 3.57
C VAL A 70 -7.95 -3.82 3.40
N ALA A 71 -7.00 -3.69 2.50
CA ALA A 71 -5.86 -4.59 2.38
C ALA A 71 -4.67 -4.00 3.15
N THR A 72 -4.02 -4.80 3.99
CA THR A 72 -2.77 -4.41 4.64
C THR A 72 -1.62 -5.25 4.09
N ILE A 73 -0.65 -4.59 3.49
CA ILE A 73 0.60 -5.17 3.00
C ILE A 73 1.69 -4.83 4.01
N THR A 74 2.30 -5.85 4.60
CA THR A 74 3.36 -5.68 5.62
C THR A 74 4.66 -6.26 5.12
N LEU A 75 5.73 -5.47 5.10
CA LEU A 75 7.09 -5.94 4.88
C LEU A 75 7.52 -6.73 6.13
N ASP A 76 7.85 -8.01 5.99
CA ASP A 76 8.03 -8.92 7.14
C ASP A 76 9.42 -9.58 7.17
N ARG A 77 10.46 -8.76 7.10
CA ARG A 77 11.86 -9.14 7.39
C ARG A 77 12.51 -8.18 8.38
N PRO A 78 11.94 -8.01 9.60
CA PRO A 78 12.43 -7.02 10.58
C PRO A 78 13.91 -7.22 10.96
N ASP A 79 14.39 -8.48 11.04
CA ASP A 79 15.79 -8.80 11.36
C ASP A 79 16.78 -8.34 10.28
N ASN A 80 16.28 -8.06 9.07
CA ASN A 80 17.04 -7.54 7.94
C ASN A 80 16.68 -6.08 7.62
N GLY A 81 15.96 -5.38 8.53
CA GLY A 81 15.52 -4.00 8.33
C GLY A 81 14.54 -3.83 7.16
N ASN A 82 13.77 -4.85 6.83
CA ASN A 82 12.79 -4.87 5.73
C ASN A 82 13.38 -4.41 4.38
N ARG A 83 14.62 -4.78 4.09
CA ARG A 83 15.33 -4.35 2.87
C ARG A 83 14.60 -4.78 1.61
N ILE A 84 14.55 -3.85 0.65
CA ILE A 84 13.96 -4.11 -0.67
C ILE A 84 15.02 -4.74 -1.57
N ASP A 85 15.03 -6.05 -1.63
CA ASP A 85 15.76 -6.84 -2.61
C ASP A 85 14.81 -7.41 -3.67
N GLU A 86 15.32 -8.22 -4.57
CA GLU A 86 14.54 -8.81 -5.67
C GLU A 86 13.39 -9.69 -5.15
N GLU A 87 13.62 -10.47 -4.08
CA GLU A 87 12.61 -11.33 -3.47
C GLU A 87 11.48 -10.51 -2.84
N MET A 88 11.82 -9.44 -2.08
CA MET A 88 10.86 -8.52 -1.49
C MET A 88 10.06 -7.80 -2.58
N ALA A 89 10.72 -7.34 -3.64
CA ALA A 89 10.05 -6.67 -4.76
C ALA A 89 9.09 -7.60 -5.50
N ALA A 90 9.48 -8.85 -5.74
CA ALA A 90 8.61 -9.85 -6.37
C ALA A 90 7.38 -10.17 -5.50
N ALA A 91 7.58 -10.35 -4.19
CA ALA A 91 6.50 -10.60 -3.23
C ALA A 91 5.53 -9.41 -3.12
N LEU A 92 6.06 -8.17 -3.13
CA LEU A 92 5.24 -6.95 -3.20
C LEU A 92 4.42 -6.88 -4.49
N GLY A 93 5.03 -7.20 -5.63
CA GLY A 93 4.34 -7.26 -6.92
C GLY A 93 3.17 -8.24 -6.90
N GLU A 94 3.37 -9.43 -6.33
CA GLU A 94 2.30 -10.43 -6.18
C GLU A 94 1.20 -9.96 -5.22
N ALA A 95 1.54 -9.32 -4.09
CA ALA A 95 0.56 -8.73 -3.18
C ALA A 95 -0.28 -7.66 -3.89
N CYS A 96 0.35 -6.77 -4.66
CA CYS A 96 -0.36 -5.74 -5.44
C CYS A 96 -1.26 -6.35 -6.51
N ARG A 97 -0.83 -7.44 -7.18
CA ARG A 97 -1.65 -8.16 -8.15
C ARG A 97 -2.92 -8.71 -7.51
N LEU A 98 -2.80 -9.40 -6.37
CA LEU A 98 -3.96 -9.94 -5.62
C LEU A 98 -4.91 -8.84 -5.16
N VAL A 99 -4.38 -7.71 -4.68
CA VAL A 99 -5.19 -6.53 -4.32
C VAL A 99 -5.95 -5.97 -5.53
N SER A 100 -5.31 -5.95 -6.71
CA SER A 100 -5.94 -5.43 -7.93
C SER A 100 -7.09 -6.31 -8.47
N GLU A 101 -7.15 -7.58 -8.05
CA GLU A 101 -8.19 -8.54 -8.44
C GLU A 101 -9.43 -8.50 -7.52
N ASP A 102 -9.36 -7.78 -6.40
CA ASP A 102 -10.48 -7.65 -5.45
C ASP A 102 -11.14 -6.27 -5.55
N ASP A 103 -12.24 -6.20 -6.28
CA ASP A 103 -13.02 -4.97 -6.47
C ASP A 103 -13.70 -4.46 -5.20
N GLY A 104 -13.81 -5.28 -4.15
CA GLY A 104 -14.36 -4.90 -2.84
C GLY A 104 -13.41 -4.03 -2.01
N LEU A 105 -12.13 -3.97 -2.36
CA LEU A 105 -11.14 -3.18 -1.63
C LEU A 105 -11.24 -1.69 -1.97
N ARG A 106 -11.06 -0.85 -0.94
CA ARG A 106 -11.16 0.61 -1.02
C ARG A 106 -9.88 1.33 -0.59
N LEU A 107 -9.00 0.64 0.14
CA LEU A 107 -7.76 1.19 0.66
C LEU A 107 -6.71 0.10 0.78
N VAL A 108 -5.47 0.44 0.44
CA VAL A 108 -4.28 -0.33 0.80
C VAL A 108 -3.53 0.40 1.90
N VAL A 109 -3.19 -0.31 2.96
CA VAL A 109 -2.23 0.12 3.98
C VAL A 109 -0.92 -0.61 3.73
N LEU A 110 0.17 0.12 3.56
CA LEU A 110 1.51 -0.44 3.39
C LEU A 110 2.38 -0.07 4.59
N THR A 111 2.96 -1.05 5.27
CA THR A 111 3.78 -0.83 6.47
C THR A 111 4.93 -1.82 6.58
N GLY A 112 5.86 -1.59 7.51
CA GLY A 112 6.92 -2.52 7.89
C GLY A 112 6.63 -3.22 9.22
N ASN A 113 7.09 -4.45 9.39
CA ASN A 113 7.13 -5.11 10.68
C ASN A 113 8.40 -4.71 11.45
N GLY A 114 8.30 -4.58 12.78
CA GLY A 114 9.43 -4.19 13.64
C GLY A 114 9.58 -2.67 13.80
N ASN A 115 10.81 -2.21 13.98
CA ASN A 115 11.11 -0.83 14.38
C ASN A 115 11.41 0.11 13.21
N VAL A 116 11.45 -0.40 11.98
CA VAL A 116 11.73 0.38 10.77
C VAL A 116 10.70 0.03 9.71
N PHE A 117 10.42 0.99 8.82
CA PHE A 117 9.63 0.70 7.65
C PHE A 117 10.45 -0.14 6.66
N SER A 118 11.55 0.43 6.17
CA SER A 118 12.53 -0.26 5.33
C SER A 118 13.80 0.58 5.23
N ILE A 119 14.94 -0.02 5.53
CA ILE A 119 16.23 0.66 5.48
C ILE A 119 17.11 0.15 4.35
N GLU A 120 17.92 1.05 3.81
CA GLU A 120 18.95 0.72 2.83
C GLU A 120 20.00 -0.20 3.42
N GLY A 121 20.54 -1.12 2.63
CA GLY A 121 21.68 -1.93 3.02
C GLY A 121 21.94 -3.10 2.10
N GLY A 122 23.21 -3.45 1.95
CA GLY A 122 23.67 -4.57 1.13
C GLY A 122 23.89 -4.21 -0.34
N SER A 123 24.58 -5.11 -1.04
CA SER A 123 25.04 -4.95 -2.43
C SER A 123 24.06 -5.50 -3.46
N THR A 124 22.83 -5.80 -3.11
CA THR A 124 21.85 -6.38 -4.05
C THR A 124 21.22 -5.27 -4.88
N ALA A 125 21.10 -5.51 -6.18
CA ALA A 125 20.36 -4.62 -7.07
C ALA A 125 18.94 -4.45 -6.54
N PRO A 126 18.50 -3.22 -6.27
CA PRO A 126 17.16 -2.98 -5.77
C PRO A 126 16.14 -3.38 -6.83
N GLY A 127 15.16 -4.17 -6.43
CA GLY A 127 14.00 -4.46 -7.26
C GLY A 127 13.14 -3.21 -7.44
N ARG A 128 12.40 -3.13 -8.54
CA ARG A 128 11.42 -2.06 -8.77
C ARG A 128 10.13 -2.36 -7.99
N SER A 129 10.08 -1.96 -6.74
CA SER A 129 8.98 -2.22 -5.81
C SER A 129 7.89 -1.15 -5.86
N GLY A 130 8.23 0.08 -6.23
CA GLY A 130 7.31 1.20 -6.25
C GLY A 130 6.34 1.20 -7.44
N ALA A 131 6.73 0.62 -8.58
CA ALA A 131 5.86 0.59 -9.75
C ALA A 131 4.55 -0.19 -9.52
N PRO A 132 4.53 -1.42 -8.97
CA PRO A 132 3.30 -2.12 -8.66
C PRO A 132 2.41 -1.37 -7.66
N VAL A 133 3.01 -0.72 -6.64
CA VAL A 133 2.27 0.04 -5.63
C VAL A 133 1.61 1.29 -6.23
N SER A 134 2.36 2.06 -7.03
CA SER A 134 1.82 3.26 -7.69
C SER A 134 0.76 2.97 -8.76
N ALA A 135 0.75 1.75 -9.32
CA ALA A 135 -0.22 1.32 -10.31
C ALA A 135 -1.58 0.89 -9.72
N LEU A 136 -1.68 0.71 -8.40
CA LEU A 136 -2.95 0.37 -7.75
C LEU A 136 -3.98 1.48 -7.97
N ALA A 137 -5.16 1.11 -8.45
CA ALA A 137 -6.24 2.08 -8.73
C ALA A 137 -6.85 2.66 -7.45
N ILE A 138 -6.85 1.91 -6.35
CA ILE A 138 -7.36 2.36 -5.05
C ILE A 138 -6.29 3.14 -4.27
N PRO A 139 -6.67 4.02 -3.32
CA PRO A 139 -5.74 4.74 -2.47
C PRO A 139 -4.76 3.83 -1.73
N VAL A 140 -3.51 4.28 -1.61
CA VAL A 140 -2.45 3.62 -0.85
C VAL A 140 -1.97 4.54 0.27
N LEU A 141 -2.20 4.14 1.51
CA LEU A 141 -1.72 4.81 2.71
C LEU A 141 -0.48 4.10 3.25
N VAL A 142 0.66 4.77 3.17
CA VAL A 142 1.92 4.25 3.73
C VAL A 142 2.05 4.65 5.18
N VAL A 143 2.27 3.66 6.04
CA VAL A 143 2.44 3.82 7.48
C VAL A 143 3.90 3.56 7.82
N LEU A 144 4.62 4.64 8.06
CA LEU A 144 6.05 4.63 8.36
C LEU A 144 6.23 4.44 9.87
N ASN A 145 6.31 3.17 10.27
CA ASN A 145 6.51 2.73 11.67
C ASN A 145 7.92 2.97 12.20
N GLY A 146 8.80 3.54 11.38
CA GLY A 146 10.17 3.89 11.67
C GLY A 146 10.87 4.41 10.42
N ASP A 147 12.18 4.34 10.40
CA ASP A 147 13.02 4.88 9.33
C ASP A 147 12.69 4.26 7.97
N ALA A 148 12.75 5.12 6.93
CA ALA A 148 12.68 4.71 5.54
C ALA A 148 13.82 5.34 4.75
N THR A 149 14.75 4.52 4.24
CA THR A 149 15.93 5.00 3.52
C THR A 149 16.15 4.30 2.19
N GLY A 150 16.76 5.00 1.25
CA GLY A 150 17.06 4.47 -0.07
C GLY A 150 15.85 3.85 -0.76
N PRO A 151 15.92 2.57 -1.18
CA PRO A 151 14.81 1.86 -1.81
C PRO A 151 13.53 1.81 -0.95
N GLY A 152 13.65 1.77 0.38
CA GLY A 152 12.53 1.85 1.30
C GLY A 152 11.79 3.18 1.23
N LEU A 153 12.54 4.29 1.14
CA LEU A 153 11.93 5.60 0.90
C LEU A 153 11.33 5.69 -0.50
N GLU A 154 11.97 5.15 -1.54
CA GLU A 154 11.40 5.11 -2.90
C GLU A 154 10.05 4.38 -2.92
N LEU A 155 9.94 3.24 -2.20
CA LEU A 155 8.69 2.53 -2.03
C LEU A 155 7.64 3.39 -1.30
N ALA A 156 8.01 4.08 -0.24
CA ALA A 156 7.10 4.97 0.49
C ALA A 156 6.59 6.13 -0.37
N LEU A 157 7.44 6.66 -1.28
CA LEU A 157 7.07 7.70 -2.23
C LEU A 157 6.09 7.22 -3.32
N ALA A 158 5.94 5.91 -3.51
CA ALA A 158 5.00 5.34 -4.46
C ALA A 158 3.55 5.30 -3.95
N GLY A 159 3.34 5.47 -2.63
CA GLY A 159 2.00 5.59 -2.05
C GLY A 159 1.40 6.97 -2.21
N ASP A 160 0.09 7.09 -2.00
CA ASP A 160 -0.64 8.36 -2.12
C ASP A 160 -0.48 9.23 -0.87
N LEU A 161 -0.65 8.64 0.30
CA LEU A 161 -0.51 9.30 1.59
C LEU A 161 0.56 8.60 2.44
N ARG A 162 1.22 9.36 3.30
CA ARG A 162 2.24 8.87 4.26
C ARG A 162 1.97 9.42 5.64
N ILE A 163 1.93 8.52 6.62
CA ILE A 163 1.90 8.88 8.05
C ILE A 163 3.10 8.24 8.74
N CYS A 164 3.64 8.85 9.76
CA CYS A 164 4.81 8.31 10.43
C CYS A 164 4.79 8.46 11.96
N VAL A 165 5.65 7.67 12.62
CA VAL A 165 6.01 7.89 14.02
C VAL A 165 6.93 9.10 14.16
N PRO A 166 6.96 9.78 15.32
CA PRO A 166 7.78 10.98 15.51
C PRO A 166 9.29 10.70 15.51
N SER A 167 9.70 9.45 15.71
CA SER A 167 11.11 9.04 15.71
C SER A 167 11.64 8.65 14.33
N ALA A 168 10.81 8.66 13.29
CA ALA A 168 11.22 8.23 11.95
C ALA A 168 12.11 9.24 11.25
N HIS A 169 13.09 8.73 10.48
CA HIS A 169 13.98 9.50 9.64
C HIS A 169 13.94 9.02 8.20
N PHE A 170 14.17 9.94 7.26
CA PHE A 170 14.01 9.69 5.83
C PHE A 170 15.20 10.25 5.06
N GLY A 171 15.70 9.51 4.06
CA GLY A 171 16.81 10.00 3.23
C GLY A 171 17.37 8.96 2.25
N PHE A 172 18.41 9.39 1.54
CA PHE A 172 19.12 8.60 0.54
C PHE A 172 20.62 8.55 0.84
N PRO A 173 21.05 7.92 1.96
CA PRO A 173 22.45 7.92 2.36
C PRO A 173 23.37 7.19 1.37
N GLY A 174 22.83 6.26 0.57
CA GLY A 174 23.59 5.51 -0.43
C GLY A 174 24.20 6.36 -1.53
N LEU A 175 23.69 7.57 -1.78
CA LEU A 175 24.28 8.45 -2.79
C LEU A 175 25.71 8.85 -2.45
N ALA A 176 26.04 9.01 -1.17
CA ALA A 176 27.41 9.22 -0.72
C ALA A 176 28.37 8.09 -1.13
N ASN A 177 27.85 6.90 -1.37
CA ASN A 177 28.57 5.71 -1.82
C ASN A 177 28.40 5.46 -3.35
N GLY A 178 27.91 6.45 -4.09
CA GLY A 178 27.73 6.35 -5.54
C GLY A 178 26.47 5.58 -5.98
N VAL A 179 25.51 5.31 -5.08
CA VAL A 179 24.27 4.62 -5.39
C VAL A 179 23.17 5.65 -5.68
N LEU A 180 22.78 5.74 -6.96
CA LEU A 180 21.66 6.59 -7.36
C LEU A 180 20.32 5.85 -7.11
N PRO A 181 19.28 6.55 -6.60
CA PRO A 181 17.93 6.01 -6.56
C PRO A 181 17.46 5.47 -7.92
N GLN A 182 16.80 4.31 -7.95
CA GLN A 182 16.47 3.60 -9.19
C GLN A 182 14.97 3.33 -9.37
N ASP A 183 14.16 3.56 -8.33
CA ASP A 183 12.72 3.26 -8.32
C ASP A 183 11.86 4.50 -8.03
N GLY A 184 12.31 5.66 -8.44
CA GLY A 184 11.54 6.90 -8.42
C GLY A 184 12.00 7.96 -7.43
N GLY A 185 13.05 7.73 -6.64
CA GLY A 185 13.56 8.71 -5.68
C GLY A 185 13.94 10.05 -6.34
N THR A 186 14.57 10.03 -7.50
CA THR A 186 14.89 11.25 -8.26
C THR A 186 13.70 11.88 -8.98
N GLN A 187 12.57 11.18 -9.10
CA GLN A 187 11.38 11.63 -9.83
C GLN A 187 10.21 11.96 -8.90
N ARG A 188 9.88 11.07 -7.96
CA ARG A 188 8.75 11.29 -7.03
C ARG A 188 9.09 12.29 -5.93
N LEU A 189 10.32 12.22 -5.38
CA LEU A 189 10.70 13.15 -4.30
C LEU A 189 10.55 14.62 -4.70
N PRO A 190 11.14 15.11 -5.83
CA PRO A 190 10.99 16.52 -6.20
C PRO A 190 9.57 16.94 -6.54
N ARG A 191 8.70 16.02 -6.95
CA ARG A 191 7.28 16.31 -7.17
C ARG A 191 6.50 16.49 -5.87
N LEU A 192 6.98 15.90 -4.77
CA LEU A 192 6.36 16.02 -3.44
C LEU A 192 6.90 17.22 -2.66
N VAL A 193 8.23 17.34 -2.54
CA VAL A 193 8.87 18.33 -1.65
C VAL A 193 9.46 19.53 -2.40
N GLY A 194 9.32 19.54 -3.70
CA GLY A 194 9.97 20.53 -4.57
C GLY A 194 11.44 20.21 -4.87
N PRO A 195 11.99 20.78 -5.96
CA PRO A 195 13.32 20.43 -6.46
C PRO A 195 14.44 20.87 -5.51
N SER A 196 14.24 21.91 -4.71
CA SER A 196 15.26 22.41 -3.77
C SER A 196 15.52 21.42 -2.64
N TRP A 197 14.46 21.01 -1.95
CA TRP A 197 14.56 20.03 -0.88
C TRP A 197 15.02 18.65 -1.38
N ALA A 198 14.53 18.25 -2.55
CA ALA A 198 14.96 16.99 -3.15
C ALA A 198 16.46 16.97 -3.46
N ARG A 199 17.01 18.07 -4.01
CA ARG A 199 18.45 18.19 -4.26
C ARG A 199 19.26 18.21 -2.96
N ASP A 200 18.78 18.92 -1.96
CA ASP A 200 19.45 18.97 -0.66
C ASP A 200 19.55 17.56 -0.06
N MET A 201 18.44 16.82 0.05
CA MET A 201 18.44 15.45 0.57
C MET A 201 19.30 14.49 -0.27
N LEU A 202 19.23 14.59 -1.60
CA LEU A 202 19.97 13.70 -2.49
C LEU A 202 21.47 14.04 -2.53
N LEU A 203 21.85 15.30 -2.73
CA LEU A 203 23.26 15.69 -2.92
C LEU A 203 24.07 15.63 -1.64
N THR A 204 23.45 15.89 -0.50
CA THR A 204 24.12 15.82 0.80
C THR A 204 24.05 14.44 1.46
N GLY A 205 23.08 13.61 1.04
CA GLY A 205 22.78 12.33 1.68
C GLY A 205 22.24 12.48 3.10
N ARG A 206 21.82 13.69 3.50
CA ARG A 206 21.31 13.92 4.85
C ARG A 206 19.97 13.25 5.08
N MET A 207 19.73 12.93 6.33
CA MET A 207 18.45 12.46 6.80
C MET A 207 17.57 13.63 7.24
N VAL A 208 16.27 13.56 7.01
CA VAL A 208 15.25 14.46 7.57
C VAL A 208 14.48 13.73 8.66
N ASP A 209 14.17 14.40 9.75
CA ASP A 209 13.31 13.86 10.81
C ASP A 209 11.82 14.00 10.45
N ALA A 210 10.94 13.41 11.26
CA ALA A 210 9.50 13.41 11.03
C ALA A 210 8.90 14.84 11.01
N LYS A 211 9.42 15.76 11.82
CA LYS A 211 8.92 17.14 11.89
C LYS A 211 9.29 17.91 10.63
N GLU A 212 10.55 17.81 10.19
CA GLU A 212 10.99 18.39 8.92
C GLU A 212 10.23 17.77 7.75
N ALA A 213 10.07 16.44 7.72
CA ALA A 213 9.33 15.71 6.69
C ALA A 213 7.88 16.20 6.56
N LEU A 214 7.21 16.51 7.68
CA LEU A 214 5.89 17.13 7.66
C LEU A 214 5.92 18.55 7.09
N SER A 215 6.90 19.35 7.48
CA SER A 215 7.02 20.76 7.05
C SER A 215 7.27 20.92 5.55
N ILE A 216 8.00 19.97 4.94
CA ILE A 216 8.32 19.98 3.50
C ILE A 216 7.32 19.18 2.64
N GLY A 217 6.28 18.57 3.24
CA GLY A 217 5.26 17.81 2.53
C GLY A 217 5.67 16.36 2.18
N LEU A 218 6.79 15.85 2.72
CA LEU A 218 7.19 14.46 2.52
C LEU A 218 6.23 13.49 3.18
N VAL A 219 5.68 13.84 4.35
CA VAL A 219 4.62 13.09 5.03
C VAL A 219 3.40 13.96 5.29
N ASN A 220 2.22 13.35 5.36
CA ASN A 220 0.94 14.04 5.53
C ASN A 220 0.54 14.22 7.00
N ARG A 221 0.98 13.29 7.88
CA ARG A 221 0.71 13.32 9.31
C ARG A 221 1.88 12.71 10.07
N VAL A 222 2.12 13.23 11.26
CA VAL A 222 3.03 12.64 12.25
C VAL A 222 2.20 12.33 13.49
N ALA A 223 2.32 11.13 14.03
CA ALA A 223 1.72 10.80 15.32
C ALA A 223 2.42 11.59 16.44
N GLU A 224 1.67 12.12 17.40
CA GLU A 224 2.28 12.87 18.52
C GLU A 224 3.19 11.97 19.37
N GLN A 225 2.83 10.70 19.49
CA GLN A 225 3.60 9.66 20.15
C GLN A 225 3.55 8.38 19.31
N THR A 226 4.58 7.54 19.41
CA THR A 226 4.65 6.27 18.66
C THR A 226 3.42 5.40 18.88
N GLY A 227 2.89 5.32 20.10
CA GLY A 227 1.68 4.54 20.42
C GLY A 227 0.37 5.09 19.83
N GLN A 228 0.37 6.30 19.27
CA GLN A 228 -0.82 6.91 18.66
C GLN A 228 -0.89 6.71 17.13
N LEU A 229 0.11 6.11 16.52
CA LEU A 229 0.12 5.87 15.07
C LEU A 229 -1.10 5.07 14.61
N ALA A 230 -1.53 4.09 15.42
CA ALA A 230 -2.74 3.30 15.15
C ALA A 230 -4.01 4.15 15.14
N ALA A 231 -4.12 5.15 16.00
CA ALA A 231 -5.27 6.06 16.05
C ALA A 231 -5.31 6.96 14.80
N VAL A 232 -4.15 7.51 14.38
CA VAL A 232 -4.04 8.30 13.15
C VAL A 232 -4.38 7.45 11.92
N LEU A 233 -3.90 6.20 11.88
CA LEU A 233 -4.26 5.25 10.83
C LEU A 233 -5.76 4.99 10.80
N ALA A 234 -6.38 4.71 11.95
CA ALA A 234 -7.81 4.41 12.03
C ALA A 234 -8.67 5.60 11.57
N GLU A 235 -8.32 6.83 11.96
CA GLU A 235 -8.99 8.04 11.53
C GLU A 235 -8.95 8.22 10.01
N LEU A 236 -7.76 8.16 9.40
CA LEU A 236 -7.61 8.31 7.95
C LEU A 236 -8.29 7.17 7.19
N THR A 237 -8.18 5.95 7.69
CA THR A 237 -8.86 4.78 7.12
C THR A 237 -10.38 5.01 7.08
N ALA A 238 -10.97 5.46 8.20
CA ALA A 238 -12.41 5.74 8.26
C ALA A 238 -12.82 6.84 7.27
N GLN A 239 -12.03 7.91 7.15
CA GLN A 239 -12.27 9.01 6.20
C GLN A 239 -12.23 8.51 4.74
N ILE A 240 -11.22 7.72 4.36
CA ILE A 240 -11.04 7.24 2.99
C ILE A 240 -12.12 6.20 2.64
N VAL A 241 -12.30 5.19 3.48
CA VAL A 241 -13.24 4.08 3.23
C VAL A 241 -14.68 4.53 3.30
N GLY A 242 -14.99 5.57 4.10
CA GLY A 242 -16.32 6.18 4.21
C GLY A 242 -16.73 7.00 2.98
N GLY A 243 -15.80 7.37 2.11
CA GLY A 243 -16.07 8.09 0.86
C GLY A 243 -16.49 7.17 -0.29
N SER A 244 -16.87 7.81 -1.45
CA SER A 244 -17.14 7.09 -2.69
C SER A 244 -15.88 6.38 -3.20
N PRO A 245 -15.88 5.05 -3.40
CA PRO A 245 -14.74 4.32 -3.93
C PRO A 245 -14.32 4.79 -5.33
N LEU A 246 -15.29 5.03 -6.22
CA LEU A 246 -15.02 5.53 -7.56
C LEU A 246 -14.51 6.98 -7.53
N GLY A 247 -15.06 7.82 -6.64
CA GLY A 247 -14.56 9.17 -6.44
C GLY A 247 -13.09 9.19 -5.99
N ALA A 248 -12.71 8.30 -5.06
CA ALA A 248 -11.32 8.19 -4.61
C ALA A 248 -10.37 7.69 -5.72
N ARG A 249 -10.80 6.69 -6.52
CA ARG A 249 -10.04 6.17 -7.67
C ARG A 249 -9.81 7.27 -8.72
N TYR A 250 -10.85 8.00 -9.09
CA TYR A 250 -10.75 9.06 -10.11
C TYR A 250 -9.98 10.28 -9.62
N ALA A 251 -10.10 10.66 -8.35
CA ALA A 251 -9.27 11.70 -7.78
C ALA A 251 -7.77 11.34 -7.80
N LYS A 252 -7.44 10.08 -7.43
CA LYS A 252 -6.06 9.56 -7.54
C LYS A 252 -5.57 9.59 -8.99
N GLU A 253 -6.38 9.14 -9.93
CA GLU A 253 -6.06 9.13 -11.36
C GLU A 253 -5.85 10.54 -11.91
N ALA A 254 -6.78 11.47 -11.62
CA ALA A 254 -6.69 12.85 -12.07
C ALA A 254 -5.43 13.56 -11.57
N VAL A 255 -5.12 13.41 -10.27
CA VAL A 255 -3.90 14.00 -9.70
C VAL A 255 -2.65 13.32 -10.25
N GLY A 256 -2.61 11.98 -10.28
CA GLY A 256 -1.42 11.23 -10.70
C GLY A 256 -1.07 11.47 -12.18
N LYS A 257 -2.04 11.36 -13.07
CA LYS A 257 -1.83 11.60 -14.51
C LYS A 257 -1.71 13.09 -14.85
N GLY A 258 -2.50 13.94 -14.18
CA GLY A 258 -2.51 15.39 -14.43
C GLY A 258 -1.16 16.06 -14.17
N MET A 259 -0.37 15.55 -13.22
CA MET A 259 0.99 16.07 -12.96
C MET A 259 1.99 15.89 -14.12
N ASP A 260 1.69 15.04 -15.09
CA ASP A 260 2.53 14.77 -16.26
C ASP A 260 1.93 15.37 -17.55
N LEU A 261 0.77 16.06 -17.47
CA LEU A 261 0.07 16.71 -18.56
C LEU A 261 0.27 18.23 -18.53
N SER A 262 -0.05 18.92 -19.64
CA SER A 262 -0.28 20.37 -19.59
C SER A 262 -1.52 20.66 -18.73
N LEU A 263 -1.63 21.90 -18.21
CA LEU A 263 -2.80 22.28 -17.40
C LEU A 263 -4.12 22.06 -18.17
N ASP A 264 -4.17 22.44 -19.44
CA ASP A 264 -5.38 22.28 -20.26
C ASP A 264 -5.77 20.82 -20.42
N GLN A 265 -4.80 19.94 -20.73
CA GLN A 265 -5.04 18.50 -20.82
C GLN A 265 -5.43 17.88 -19.46
N GLY A 266 -4.85 18.37 -18.36
CA GLY A 266 -5.23 17.94 -17.01
C GLY A 266 -6.68 18.33 -16.68
N LEU A 267 -7.12 19.53 -17.06
CA LEU A 267 -8.50 20.00 -16.89
C LEU A 267 -9.49 19.20 -17.76
N GLU A 268 -9.11 18.82 -18.97
CA GLU A 268 -9.92 17.93 -19.83
C GLU A 268 -10.07 16.55 -19.20
N LEU A 269 -8.98 15.95 -18.71
CA LEU A 269 -9.03 14.68 -17.98
C LEU A 269 -9.95 14.75 -16.74
N GLU A 270 -9.86 15.82 -15.96
CA GLU A 270 -10.72 16.04 -14.79
C GLU A 270 -12.20 16.11 -15.19
N ALA A 271 -12.51 16.82 -16.28
CA ALA A 271 -13.87 16.95 -16.80
C ALA A 271 -14.42 15.58 -17.25
N ASP A 272 -13.63 14.79 -17.98
CA ASP A 272 -14.01 13.46 -18.45
C ASP A 272 -14.29 12.50 -17.27
N LEU A 273 -13.40 12.46 -16.30
CA LEU A 273 -13.56 11.62 -15.09
C LEU A 273 -14.79 12.05 -14.29
N ASN A 274 -15.08 13.36 -14.22
CA ASN A 274 -16.28 13.88 -13.55
C ASN A 274 -17.56 13.47 -14.29
N VAL A 275 -17.59 13.52 -15.63
CA VAL A 275 -18.74 13.04 -16.42
C VAL A 275 -19.00 11.57 -16.18
N ILE A 276 -17.95 10.72 -16.16
CA ILE A 276 -18.10 9.31 -15.85
C ILE A 276 -18.65 9.12 -14.43
N LEU A 277 -18.10 9.86 -13.44
CA LEU A 277 -18.55 9.75 -12.05
C LEU A 277 -20.02 10.14 -11.87
N GLN A 278 -20.54 11.11 -12.63
CA GLN A 278 -21.95 11.50 -12.57
C GLN A 278 -22.92 10.40 -12.98
N SER A 279 -22.51 9.44 -13.78
CA SER A 279 -23.34 8.31 -14.23
C SER A 279 -23.37 7.13 -13.24
N THR A 280 -22.62 7.21 -12.14
CA THR A 280 -22.47 6.11 -11.19
C THR A 280 -23.58 6.09 -10.14
N SER A 281 -23.88 4.90 -9.60
CA SER A 281 -24.78 4.73 -8.45
C SER A 281 -24.24 5.38 -7.19
N ASP A 282 -22.93 5.44 -7.02
CA ASP A 282 -22.31 6.17 -5.90
C ASP A 282 -22.65 7.66 -5.92
N ARG A 283 -22.70 8.29 -7.10
CA ARG A 283 -23.12 9.68 -7.23
C ARG A 283 -24.58 9.88 -6.82
N ALA A 284 -25.48 9.00 -7.28
CA ALA A 284 -26.88 9.03 -6.91
C ALA A 284 -27.07 8.82 -5.40
N GLU A 285 -26.34 7.86 -4.80
CA GLU A 285 -26.35 7.60 -3.36
C GLU A 285 -25.84 8.82 -2.56
N GLY A 286 -24.76 9.48 -3.03
CA GLY A 286 -24.24 10.67 -2.39
C GLY A 286 -25.28 11.80 -2.30
N ILE A 287 -26.04 12.02 -3.38
CA ILE A 287 -27.13 13.01 -3.41
C ILE A 287 -28.28 12.58 -2.49
N ASN A 288 -28.75 11.35 -2.60
CA ASN A 288 -29.88 10.83 -1.83
C ASN A 288 -29.58 10.86 -0.32
N SER A 289 -28.40 10.37 0.09
CA SER A 289 -28.01 10.35 1.48
C SER A 289 -27.93 11.75 2.09
N PHE A 290 -27.46 12.73 1.32
CA PHE A 290 -27.46 14.14 1.75
C PHE A 290 -28.87 14.70 1.94
N LEU A 291 -29.78 14.46 1.00
CA LEU A 291 -31.18 14.90 1.08
C LEU A 291 -31.92 14.24 2.25
N GLU A 292 -31.63 12.96 2.48
CA GLU A 292 -32.22 12.15 3.55
C GLU A 292 -31.53 12.37 4.93
N LYS A 293 -30.46 13.14 4.97
CA LYS A 293 -29.63 13.41 6.18
C LYS A 293 -29.16 12.13 6.88
N ARG A 294 -28.75 11.13 6.12
CA ARG A 294 -28.17 9.87 6.60
C ARG A 294 -26.74 9.66 6.09
N GLY A 295 -26.04 8.72 6.67
CA GLY A 295 -24.75 8.29 6.14
C GLY A 295 -24.91 7.60 4.76
N PRO A 296 -24.01 7.85 3.80
CA PRO A 296 -24.05 7.19 2.49
C PRO A 296 -23.67 5.71 2.58
N LYS A 297 -24.20 4.92 1.63
CA LYS A 297 -23.88 3.50 1.47
C LYS A 297 -23.33 3.26 0.07
N PHE A 298 -22.10 3.66 -0.14
CA PHE A 298 -21.43 3.52 -1.42
C PHE A 298 -21.11 2.06 -1.76
N THR A 299 -21.32 1.69 -3.01
CA THR A 299 -21.11 0.33 -3.53
C THR A 299 -19.90 0.23 -4.45
N GLY A 300 -19.43 1.34 -5.01
CA GLY A 300 -18.34 1.36 -5.98
C GLY A 300 -18.81 1.02 -7.41
N SER A 301 -20.07 1.32 -7.75
CA SER A 301 -20.67 1.01 -9.04
C SER A 301 -21.40 2.20 -9.67
#